data_4dfec7835034a273718542f2dc690108
#
_entry.id   4dfec7835034a273718542f2dc690108
#
_cell.length_a   1.000
_cell.length_b   1.000
_cell.length_c   1.000
_cell.angle_alpha   90.00
_cell.angle_beta   90.00
_cell.angle_gamma   90.00
#
_symmetry.space_group_name_H-M   'P 1'
#
loop_
_entity.id
_entity.type
_entity.pdbx_description
1 polymer ?
#
loop_
_entity_poly.entity_id
_entity_poly.type
_entity_poly.pdbx_seq_one_letter_code
_entity_poly.pdbx_strand_id
1 'polypeptide(L)'
;HMQQHAADHMIAGTIWRMLGGVTIGLHESDEVSTIDIAMPGGRTHLTSDEIARVESHVNDQIQRDVPIRCWFPSAEELETLPLRKKPTVSEHIRVVAIGDEEMVACGGTHPSTAGQLGLVKIVSVAPARGKLRLGFIAGGRALRDYALCYSSAHAAAELFSTRVENLESSVRALQERLHEAEGALSALREQALTRSLEEELAAAPVLG
;
A
#
# COMPACT_ATOMS: atom_id res chain seq x y z
N HIS A 1 3.82 -15.24 9.87
CA HIS A 1 2.33 -15.22 9.96
C HIS A 1 1.83 -14.40 11.17
N MET A 2 2.26 -14.69 12.40
CA MET A 2 1.77 -14.04 13.63
C MET A 2 1.82 -12.49 13.58
N GLN A 3 2.90 -11.89 13.04
CA GLN A 3 2.99 -10.43 12.85
C GLN A 3 1.96 -9.92 11.82
N GLN A 4 1.72 -10.67 10.72
CA GLN A 4 0.73 -10.29 9.71
C GLN A 4 -0.68 -10.32 10.28
N HIS A 5 -1.01 -11.38 11.04
CA HIS A 5 -2.31 -11.53 11.65
C HIS A 5 -2.63 -10.43 12.67
N ALA A 6 -1.66 -10.10 13.54
CA ALA A 6 -1.86 -8.99 14.48
C ALA A 6 -1.94 -7.62 13.75
N ALA A 7 -1.18 -7.42 12.68
CA ALA A 7 -1.29 -6.23 11.84
C ALA A 7 -2.66 -6.11 11.17
N ASP A 8 -3.26 -7.22 10.70
CA ASP A 8 -4.64 -7.25 10.19
C ASP A 8 -5.61 -6.66 11.22
N HIS A 9 -5.58 -7.16 12.46
CA HIS A 9 -6.45 -6.66 13.51
C HIS A 9 -6.26 -5.17 13.77
N MET A 10 -5.03 -4.69 13.84
CA MET A 10 -4.73 -3.27 14.09
C MET A 10 -5.22 -2.38 12.93
N ILE A 11 -4.97 -2.77 11.68
CA ILE A 11 -5.46 -2.05 10.50
C ILE A 11 -6.98 -2.06 10.47
N ALA A 12 -7.60 -3.24 10.64
CA ALA A 12 -9.04 -3.41 10.59
C ALA A 12 -9.77 -2.60 11.68
N GLY A 13 -9.26 -2.62 12.91
CA GLY A 13 -9.77 -1.82 14.02
C GLY A 13 -9.64 -0.33 13.77
N THR A 14 -8.49 0.11 13.25
CA THR A 14 -8.23 1.52 12.91
C THR A 14 -9.16 2.01 11.80
N ILE A 15 -9.33 1.23 10.72
CA ILE A 15 -10.24 1.59 9.62
C ILE A 15 -11.70 1.61 10.10
N TRP A 16 -12.10 0.67 10.94
CA TRP A 16 -13.44 0.66 11.50
C TRP A 16 -13.73 1.93 12.31
N ARG A 17 -12.80 2.35 13.17
CA ARG A 17 -12.97 3.55 14.02
C ARG A 17 -12.87 4.86 13.24
N MET A 18 -11.90 4.98 12.36
CA MET A 18 -11.63 6.24 11.66
C MET A 18 -12.54 6.46 10.45
N LEU A 19 -12.92 5.37 9.77
CA LEU A 19 -13.55 5.43 8.45
C LEU A 19 -14.86 4.65 8.36
N GLY A 20 -15.26 3.94 9.42
CA GLY A 20 -16.49 3.13 9.45
C GLY A 20 -16.44 1.88 8.59
N GLY A 21 -15.26 1.48 8.09
CA GLY A 21 -15.09 0.31 7.24
C GLY A 21 -15.17 -1.00 8.02
N VAL A 22 -15.88 -2.00 7.50
CA VAL A 22 -16.06 -3.32 8.12
C VAL A 22 -15.28 -4.37 7.35
N THR A 23 -14.39 -5.08 8.04
CA THR A 23 -13.63 -6.20 7.46
C THR A 23 -14.54 -7.37 7.14
N ILE A 24 -14.47 -7.89 5.92
CA ILE A 24 -15.26 -8.99 5.41
C ILE A 24 -14.45 -10.19 4.94
N GLY A 25 -13.14 -10.03 4.78
CA GLY A 25 -12.22 -11.09 4.43
C GLY A 25 -10.78 -10.73 4.74
N LEU A 26 -9.99 -11.74 5.10
CA LEU A 26 -8.55 -11.68 5.26
C LEU A 26 -7.94 -12.77 4.39
N HIS A 27 -6.88 -12.45 3.68
CA HIS A 27 -6.07 -13.41 2.97
C HIS A 27 -4.60 -13.20 3.36
N GLU A 28 -4.06 -14.13 4.13
CA GLU A 28 -2.64 -14.17 4.47
C GLU A 28 -1.87 -14.87 3.35
N SER A 29 -0.81 -14.24 2.88
CA SER A 29 0.12 -14.81 1.92
C SER A 29 1.57 -14.67 2.41
N ASP A 30 2.51 -15.29 1.72
CA ASP A 30 3.93 -15.20 2.07
C ASP A 30 4.57 -13.86 1.66
N GLU A 31 3.97 -13.13 0.74
CA GLU A 31 4.45 -11.83 0.27
C GLU A 31 3.61 -10.69 0.88
N VAL A 32 2.43 -10.45 0.34
CA VAL A 32 1.53 -9.36 0.73
C VAL A 32 0.22 -9.95 1.25
N SER A 33 -0.11 -9.67 2.50
CA SER A 33 -1.42 -10.01 3.06
C SER A 33 -2.47 -8.99 2.62
N THR A 34 -3.72 -9.43 2.42
CA THR A 34 -4.79 -8.52 1.99
C THR A 34 -6.03 -8.60 2.87
N ILE A 35 -6.67 -7.44 3.07
CA ILE A 35 -7.93 -7.30 3.79
C ILE A 35 -8.99 -6.79 2.82
N ASP A 36 -10.13 -7.47 2.75
CA ASP A 36 -11.30 -6.98 2.04
C ASP A 36 -12.23 -6.23 3.01
N ILE A 37 -12.57 -5.01 2.67
CA ILE A 37 -13.29 -4.08 3.54
C ILE A 37 -14.54 -3.57 2.82
N ALA A 38 -15.70 -3.70 3.49
CA ALA A 38 -16.92 -3.01 3.09
C ALA A 38 -16.89 -1.59 3.68
N MET A 39 -16.73 -0.60 2.82
CA MET A 39 -16.73 0.81 3.21
C MET A 39 -18.13 1.41 3.19
N PRO A 40 -18.44 2.39 4.05
CA PRO A 40 -19.70 3.13 3.99
C PRO A 40 -19.96 3.70 2.59
N GLY A 41 -21.23 3.65 2.15
CA GLY A 41 -21.62 4.12 0.82
C GLY A 41 -21.06 3.33 -0.36
N GLY A 42 -20.50 2.13 -0.13
CA GLY A 42 -19.92 1.30 -1.19
C GLY A 42 -18.60 1.85 -1.76
N ARG A 43 -17.92 2.73 -1.07
CA ARG A 43 -16.64 3.32 -1.48
C ARG A 43 -15.57 2.24 -1.61
N THR A 44 -14.81 2.27 -2.71
CA THR A 44 -13.79 1.26 -3.06
C THR A 44 -12.37 1.83 -3.12
N HIS A 45 -12.16 3.04 -2.61
CA HIS A 45 -10.87 3.73 -2.59
C HIS A 45 -10.66 4.47 -1.27
N LEU A 46 -9.41 4.74 -0.94
CA LEU A 46 -8.98 5.66 0.12
C LEU A 46 -8.12 6.75 -0.49
N THR A 47 -8.15 7.93 0.09
CA THR A 47 -7.22 9.00 -0.26
C THR A 47 -5.83 8.71 0.31
N SER A 48 -4.79 9.32 -0.23
CA SER A 48 -3.42 9.19 0.29
C SER A 48 -3.32 9.63 1.76
N ASP A 49 -4.08 10.67 2.15
CA ASP A 49 -4.14 11.15 3.53
C ASP A 49 -4.80 10.12 4.47
N GLU A 50 -5.90 9.49 4.04
CA GLU A 50 -6.57 8.43 4.82
C GLU A 50 -5.64 7.23 5.02
N ILE A 51 -4.91 6.81 3.96
CA ILE A 51 -3.94 5.73 4.04
C ILE A 51 -2.82 6.08 5.03
N ALA A 52 -2.25 7.27 4.90
CA ALA A 52 -1.18 7.75 5.78
C ALA A 52 -1.63 7.83 7.25
N ARG A 53 -2.83 8.32 7.51
CA ARG A 53 -3.38 8.39 8.87
C ARG A 53 -3.63 7.03 9.49
N VAL A 54 -4.18 6.08 8.74
CA VAL A 54 -4.38 4.70 9.22
C VAL A 54 -3.03 4.04 9.51
N GLU A 55 -2.08 4.15 8.60
CA GLU A 55 -0.74 3.58 8.75
C GLU A 55 0.02 4.21 9.92
N SER A 56 0.00 5.53 10.04
CA SER A 56 0.63 6.25 11.17
C SER A 56 0.04 5.81 12.51
N HIS A 57 -1.28 5.74 12.61
CA HIS A 57 -1.95 5.34 13.85
C HIS A 57 -1.58 3.91 14.28
N VAL A 58 -1.53 2.96 13.33
CA VAL A 58 -1.10 1.58 13.60
C VAL A 58 0.35 1.55 14.08
N ASN A 59 1.25 2.28 13.42
CA ASN A 59 2.66 2.32 13.79
C ASN A 59 2.89 3.05 15.11
N ASP A 60 2.11 4.06 15.45
CA ASP A 60 2.14 4.72 16.78
C ASP A 60 1.80 3.74 17.91
N GLN A 61 0.82 2.85 17.72
CA GLN A 61 0.51 1.81 18.69
C GLN A 61 1.65 0.80 18.82
N ILE A 62 2.28 0.42 17.71
CA ILE A 62 3.48 -0.44 17.68
C ILE A 62 4.62 0.21 18.47
N GLN A 63 4.89 1.49 18.25
CA GLN A 63 5.96 2.23 18.94
C GLN A 63 5.68 2.39 20.44
N ARG A 64 4.40 2.53 20.83
CA ARG A 64 3.99 2.54 22.25
C ARG A 64 4.01 1.16 22.89
N ASP A 65 4.29 0.13 22.12
CA ASP A 65 4.31 -1.28 22.55
C ASP A 65 3.06 -1.71 23.31
N VAL A 66 1.87 -1.34 22.80
CA VAL A 66 0.61 -1.64 23.47
C VAL A 66 0.44 -3.14 23.68
N PRO A 67 -0.10 -3.58 24.86
CA PRO A 67 -0.24 -5.01 25.17
C PRO A 67 -1.26 -5.69 24.25
N ILE A 68 -1.00 -6.94 23.90
CA ILE A 68 -1.94 -7.82 23.23
C ILE A 68 -2.36 -8.91 24.20
N ARG A 69 -3.62 -8.90 24.61
CA ARG A 69 -4.19 -9.82 25.56
C ARG A 69 -5.09 -10.83 24.85
N CYS A 70 -5.00 -12.08 25.25
CA CYS A 70 -5.80 -13.17 24.71
C CYS A 70 -6.37 -13.98 25.87
N TRP A 71 -7.70 -14.16 25.91
CA TRP A 71 -8.35 -14.95 26.96
C TRP A 71 -9.66 -15.58 26.47
N PHE A 72 -10.21 -16.45 27.28
CA PHE A 72 -11.52 -17.04 27.08
C PHE A 72 -12.48 -16.44 28.13
N PRO A 73 -13.32 -15.47 27.74
CA PRO A 73 -14.28 -14.87 28.66
C PRO A 73 -15.38 -15.85 29.06
N SER A 74 -16.04 -15.63 30.21
CA SER A 74 -17.30 -16.27 30.52
C SER A 74 -18.41 -15.79 29.57
N ALA A 75 -19.55 -16.50 29.53
CA ALA A 75 -20.69 -16.09 28.71
C ALA A 75 -21.22 -14.69 29.12
N GLU A 76 -21.28 -14.43 30.43
CA GLU A 76 -21.72 -13.14 30.98
C GLU A 76 -20.73 -12.00 30.65
N GLU A 77 -19.42 -12.28 30.76
CA GLU A 77 -18.39 -11.33 30.39
C GLU A 77 -18.45 -10.99 28.88
N LEU A 78 -18.61 -12.03 28.04
CA LEU A 78 -18.66 -11.86 26.58
C LEU A 78 -19.78 -10.94 26.11
N GLU A 79 -20.95 -10.97 26.78
CA GLU A 79 -22.07 -10.09 26.45
C GLU A 79 -21.78 -8.60 26.70
N THR A 80 -20.87 -8.29 27.63
CA THR A 80 -20.49 -6.94 28.00
C THR A 80 -19.28 -6.39 27.25
N LEU A 81 -18.50 -7.25 26.59
CA LEU A 81 -17.30 -6.84 25.88
C LEU A 81 -17.63 -6.02 24.62
N PRO A 82 -16.93 -4.89 24.38
CA PRO A 82 -17.13 -4.04 23.21
C PRO A 82 -16.45 -4.62 21.95
N LEU A 83 -16.88 -5.82 21.56
CA LEU A 83 -16.31 -6.50 20.40
C LEU A 83 -16.63 -5.73 19.12
N ARG A 84 -15.62 -5.45 18.31
CA ARG A 84 -15.77 -4.84 16.98
C ARG A 84 -16.69 -5.66 16.05
N LYS A 85 -16.67 -6.98 16.16
CA LYS A 85 -17.49 -7.90 15.39
C LYS A 85 -18.03 -9.01 16.28
N LYS A 86 -19.32 -9.33 16.12
CA LYS A 86 -19.92 -10.46 16.84
C LYS A 86 -19.21 -11.76 16.50
N PRO A 87 -18.99 -12.66 17.48
CA PRO A 87 -18.43 -13.98 17.22
C PRO A 87 -19.29 -14.76 16.21
N THR A 88 -18.65 -15.56 15.39
CA THR A 88 -19.32 -16.47 14.44
C THR A 88 -19.55 -17.87 15.01
N VAL A 89 -18.95 -18.15 16.17
CA VAL A 89 -19.07 -19.42 16.92
C VAL A 89 -19.75 -19.16 18.25
N SER A 90 -20.38 -20.19 18.83
CA SER A 90 -21.12 -20.10 20.09
C SER A 90 -20.38 -20.66 21.30
N GLU A 91 -19.31 -21.44 21.08
CA GLU A 91 -18.57 -22.10 22.14
C GLU A 91 -17.06 -21.86 22.00
N HIS A 92 -16.35 -21.90 23.10
CA HIS A 92 -14.90 -21.72 23.19
C HIS A 92 -14.40 -20.44 22.50
N ILE A 93 -15.14 -19.35 22.72
CA ILE A 93 -14.81 -18.05 22.11
C ILE A 93 -13.58 -17.47 22.80
N ARG A 94 -12.48 -17.38 22.04
CA ARG A 94 -11.28 -16.68 22.48
C ARG A 94 -11.36 -15.24 22.01
N VAL A 95 -11.13 -14.30 22.91
CA VAL A 95 -11.08 -12.86 22.62
C VAL A 95 -9.63 -12.40 22.60
N VAL A 96 -9.35 -11.50 21.66
CA VAL A 96 -8.08 -10.80 21.51
C VAL A 96 -8.34 -9.32 21.66
N ALA A 97 -7.60 -8.66 22.55
CA ALA A 97 -7.59 -7.21 22.71
C ALA A 97 -6.19 -6.66 22.44
N ILE A 98 -6.09 -5.61 21.64
CA ILE A 98 -4.85 -4.89 21.33
C ILE A 98 -4.99 -3.48 21.87
N GLY A 99 -4.25 -3.19 22.94
CA GLY A 99 -4.47 -1.98 23.73
C GLY A 99 -5.93 -1.86 24.18
N ASP A 100 -6.44 -0.62 24.15
CA ASP A 100 -7.84 -0.30 24.46
C ASP A 100 -8.68 -0.08 23.19
N GLU A 101 -8.08 -0.29 22.03
CA GLU A 101 -8.66 0.16 20.77
C GLU A 101 -9.21 -0.97 19.89
N GLU A 102 -8.69 -2.16 19.96
CA GLU A 102 -9.19 -3.30 19.19
C GLU A 102 -9.57 -4.44 20.12
N MET A 103 -10.78 -4.96 19.93
CA MET A 103 -11.25 -6.14 20.64
C MET A 103 -12.11 -6.98 19.71
N VAL A 104 -11.73 -8.25 19.53
CA VAL A 104 -12.41 -9.13 18.57
C VAL A 104 -12.29 -10.59 18.99
N ALA A 105 -13.27 -11.41 18.62
CA ALA A 105 -13.17 -12.87 18.75
C ALA A 105 -12.20 -13.41 17.68
N CYS A 106 -11.12 -14.07 18.11
CA CYS A 106 -10.10 -14.62 17.23
C CYS A 106 -9.38 -15.84 17.84
N GLY A 107 -9.35 -16.94 17.08
CA GLY A 107 -8.62 -18.15 17.43
C GLY A 107 -7.15 -18.19 16.99
N GLY A 108 -6.69 -17.21 16.20
CA GLY A 108 -5.35 -17.17 15.65
C GLY A 108 -4.26 -16.84 16.68
N THR A 109 -2.99 -16.98 16.27
CA THR A 109 -1.84 -16.70 17.13
C THR A 109 -1.45 -15.24 17.06
N HIS A 110 -1.14 -14.63 18.20
CA HIS A 110 -0.73 -13.23 18.33
C HIS A 110 0.55 -13.11 19.16
N PRO A 111 1.38 -12.09 18.93
CA PRO A 111 2.46 -11.73 19.84
C PRO A 111 1.88 -11.19 21.16
N SER A 112 2.71 -11.07 22.19
CA SER A 112 2.28 -10.55 23.50
C SER A 112 2.13 -9.02 23.52
N THR A 113 2.82 -8.33 22.63
CA THR A 113 2.77 -6.86 22.51
C THR A 113 2.86 -6.42 21.06
N ALA A 114 2.36 -5.21 20.77
CA ALA A 114 2.38 -4.65 19.42
C ALA A 114 3.79 -4.32 18.92
N GLY A 115 4.73 -3.99 19.82
CA GLY A 115 6.11 -3.72 19.46
C GLY A 115 6.81 -4.90 18.76
N GLN A 116 6.36 -6.13 19.01
CA GLN A 116 6.86 -7.33 18.32
C GLN A 116 6.46 -7.39 16.83
N LEU A 117 5.54 -6.54 16.37
CA LEU A 117 5.24 -6.38 14.95
C LEU A 117 6.34 -5.59 14.22
N GLY A 118 7.05 -4.70 14.92
CA GLY A 118 8.12 -3.86 14.37
C GLY A 118 7.60 -2.72 13.52
N LEU A 119 7.14 -2.99 12.31
CA LEU A 119 6.63 -2.00 11.35
C LEU A 119 5.46 -2.59 10.55
N VAL A 120 4.45 -1.77 10.29
CA VAL A 120 3.37 -2.08 9.35
C VAL A 120 3.40 -1.09 8.19
N LYS A 121 3.29 -1.59 6.96
CA LYS A 121 3.19 -0.78 5.75
C LYS A 121 1.99 -1.20 4.91
N ILE A 122 1.16 -0.22 4.53
CA ILE A 122 0.10 -0.40 3.54
C ILE A 122 0.76 -0.22 2.15
N VAL A 123 0.76 -1.27 1.34
CA VAL A 123 1.47 -1.30 0.05
C VAL A 123 0.54 -1.17 -1.14
N SER A 124 -0.76 -1.44 -0.98
CA SER A 124 -1.74 -1.27 -2.05
C SER A 124 -3.14 -1.03 -1.53
N VAL A 125 -3.92 -0.26 -2.29
CA VAL A 125 -5.35 -0.08 -2.08
C VAL A 125 -6.02 -0.11 -3.45
N ALA A 126 -6.96 -1.03 -3.67
CA ALA A 126 -7.60 -1.22 -4.96
C ALA A 126 -9.07 -1.66 -4.80
N PRO A 127 -9.93 -1.36 -5.77
CA PRO A 127 -11.28 -1.93 -5.81
C PRO A 127 -11.23 -3.43 -6.11
N ALA A 128 -12.04 -4.22 -5.40
CA ALA A 128 -12.17 -5.66 -5.60
C ALA A 128 -13.63 -6.10 -5.44
N ARG A 129 -14.31 -6.39 -6.53
CA ARG A 129 -15.69 -6.89 -6.54
C ARG A 129 -16.68 -6.04 -5.70
N GLY A 130 -16.62 -4.71 -5.87
CA GLY A 130 -17.44 -3.76 -5.13
C GLY A 130 -17.01 -3.49 -3.67
N LYS A 131 -15.83 -3.92 -3.28
CA LYS A 131 -15.22 -3.73 -1.97
C LYS A 131 -13.87 -3.04 -2.11
N LEU A 132 -13.35 -2.54 -1.01
CA LEU A 132 -11.98 -2.06 -0.92
C LEU A 132 -11.08 -3.26 -0.57
N ARG A 133 -10.05 -3.52 -1.36
CA ARG A 133 -8.97 -4.44 -0.99
C ARG A 133 -7.73 -3.64 -0.61
N LEU A 134 -7.23 -3.87 0.58
CA LEU A 134 -6.03 -3.25 1.11
C LEU A 134 -4.94 -4.32 1.26
N GLY A 135 -3.79 -4.10 0.62
CA GLY A 135 -2.61 -4.94 0.77
C GLY A 135 -1.64 -4.34 1.79
N PHE A 136 -1.10 -5.18 2.66
CA PHE A 136 -0.17 -4.75 3.70
C PHE A 136 0.91 -5.79 3.98
N ILE A 137 1.99 -5.32 4.56
CA ILE A 137 3.12 -6.12 5.06
C ILE A 137 3.48 -5.63 6.47
N ALA A 138 4.01 -6.54 7.30
CA ALA A 138 4.41 -6.23 8.68
C ALA A 138 5.73 -6.92 9.05
N GLY A 139 6.41 -6.38 10.05
CA GLY A 139 7.60 -6.96 10.66
C GLY A 139 8.76 -7.15 9.69
N GLY A 140 9.36 -8.31 9.71
CA GLY A 140 10.52 -8.61 8.85
C GLY A 140 10.25 -8.47 7.36
N ARG A 141 8.98 -8.59 6.91
CA ARG A 141 8.62 -8.35 5.49
C ARG A 141 8.70 -6.86 5.17
N ALA A 142 8.13 -6.01 6.01
CA ALA A 142 8.18 -4.56 5.85
C ALA A 142 9.63 -4.04 5.89
N LEU A 143 10.48 -4.62 6.75
CA LEU A 143 11.89 -4.26 6.80
C LEU A 143 12.64 -4.65 5.51
N ARG A 144 12.38 -5.83 4.95
CA ARG A 144 12.99 -6.24 3.67
C ARG A 144 12.53 -5.38 2.51
N ASP A 145 11.24 -5.05 2.46
CA ASP A 145 10.66 -4.16 1.44
C ASP A 145 11.29 -2.77 1.51
N TYR A 146 11.40 -2.21 2.73
CA TYR A 146 12.10 -0.94 2.93
C TYR A 146 13.55 -1.00 2.44
N ALA A 147 14.29 -2.05 2.76
CA ALA A 147 15.69 -2.20 2.34
C ALA A 147 15.80 -2.26 0.80
N LEU A 148 14.88 -2.96 0.13
CA LEU A 148 14.82 -3.02 -1.33
C LEU A 148 14.50 -1.65 -1.93
N CYS A 149 13.44 -0.98 -1.45
CA CYS A 149 13.06 0.35 -1.91
C CYS A 149 14.20 1.36 -1.70
N TYR A 150 14.85 1.33 -0.51
CA TYR A 150 15.98 2.18 -0.18
C TYR A 150 17.14 1.99 -1.17
N SER A 151 17.59 0.74 -1.36
CA SER A 151 18.71 0.45 -2.27
C SER A 151 18.39 0.82 -3.72
N SER A 152 17.16 0.54 -4.19
CA SER A 152 16.71 0.88 -5.55
C SER A 152 16.64 2.40 -5.78
N ALA A 153 16.12 3.14 -4.80
CA ALA A 153 16.07 4.60 -4.89
C ALA A 153 17.47 5.22 -4.93
N HIS A 154 18.39 4.74 -4.09
CA HIS A 154 19.77 5.20 -4.10
C HIS A 154 20.50 4.87 -5.40
N ALA A 155 20.37 3.64 -5.90
CA ALA A 155 20.96 3.26 -7.19
C ALA A 155 20.41 4.11 -8.36
N ALA A 156 19.11 4.41 -8.35
CA ALA A 156 18.53 5.31 -9.34
C ALA A 156 19.05 6.75 -9.21
N ALA A 157 19.18 7.27 -7.99
CA ALA A 157 19.73 8.61 -7.75
C ALA A 157 21.18 8.74 -8.21
N GLU A 158 21.99 7.70 -8.04
CA GLU A 158 23.38 7.65 -8.55
C GLU A 158 23.45 7.80 -10.07
N LEU A 159 22.53 7.18 -10.85
CA LEU A 159 22.46 7.32 -12.30
C LEU A 159 22.24 8.78 -12.72
N PHE A 160 21.56 9.56 -11.90
CA PHE A 160 21.31 11.00 -12.13
C PHE A 160 22.34 11.91 -11.45
N SER A 161 23.35 11.35 -10.77
CA SER A 161 24.32 12.12 -9.94
C SER A 161 23.62 13.06 -8.96
N THR A 162 22.56 12.60 -8.32
CA THR A 162 21.71 13.39 -7.43
C THR A 162 21.40 12.66 -6.12
N ARG A 163 20.68 13.30 -5.21
CA ARG A 163 20.14 12.69 -4.00
C ARG A 163 18.76 12.12 -4.25
N VAL A 164 18.32 11.16 -3.42
CA VAL A 164 17.00 10.53 -3.51
C VAL A 164 15.87 11.56 -3.48
N GLU A 165 16.01 12.62 -2.65
CA GLU A 165 15.00 13.69 -2.53
C GLU A 165 14.79 14.47 -3.83
N ASN A 166 15.79 14.50 -4.70
CA ASN A 166 15.74 15.20 -5.98
C ASN A 166 15.50 14.27 -7.19
N LEU A 167 15.33 12.97 -6.94
CA LEU A 167 15.20 11.96 -8.00
C LEU A 167 14.00 12.27 -8.92
N GLU A 168 12.85 12.61 -8.34
CA GLU A 168 11.65 12.93 -9.12
C GLU A 168 11.90 14.10 -10.08
N SER A 169 12.49 15.19 -9.59
CA SER A 169 12.78 16.37 -10.43
C SER A 169 13.79 16.05 -11.53
N SER A 170 14.78 15.20 -11.22
CA SER A 170 15.78 14.76 -12.22
C SER A 170 15.14 13.90 -13.32
N VAL A 171 14.23 13.01 -12.96
CA VAL A 171 13.47 12.18 -13.92
C VAL A 171 12.58 13.06 -14.80
N ARG A 172 11.86 14.03 -14.23
CA ARG A 172 11.03 14.98 -15.00
C ARG A 172 11.86 15.78 -15.99
N ALA A 173 12.99 16.33 -15.56
CA ALA A 173 13.88 17.06 -16.44
C ALA A 173 14.43 16.20 -17.58
N LEU A 174 14.70 14.89 -17.33
CA LEU A 174 15.10 13.97 -18.40
C LEU A 174 13.94 13.72 -19.38
N GLN A 175 12.72 13.55 -18.91
CA GLN A 175 11.53 13.38 -19.76
C GLN A 175 11.29 14.60 -20.66
N GLU A 176 11.42 15.81 -20.14
CA GLU A 176 11.31 17.05 -20.92
C GLU A 176 12.39 17.12 -22.00
N ARG A 177 13.65 16.89 -21.64
CA ARG A 177 14.77 16.86 -22.60
C ARG A 177 14.61 15.78 -23.67
N LEU A 178 14.09 14.62 -23.32
CA LEU A 178 13.80 13.55 -24.28
C LEU A 178 12.73 14.00 -25.27
N HIS A 179 11.63 14.59 -24.79
CA HIS A 179 10.56 15.09 -25.64
C HIS A 179 11.04 16.20 -26.61
N GLU A 180 11.85 17.14 -26.13
CA GLU A 180 12.48 18.17 -26.96
C GLU A 180 13.40 17.56 -28.04
N ALA A 181 14.22 16.56 -27.67
CA ALA A 181 15.11 15.89 -28.59
C ALA A 181 14.36 15.08 -29.68
N GLU A 182 13.28 14.41 -29.30
CA GLU A 182 12.39 13.70 -30.24
C GLU A 182 11.71 14.66 -31.20
N GLY A 183 11.23 15.80 -30.73
CA GLY A 183 10.67 16.88 -31.56
C GLY A 183 11.69 17.43 -32.56
N ALA A 184 12.90 17.73 -32.11
CA ALA A 184 13.99 18.22 -32.96
C ALA A 184 14.40 17.17 -34.02
N LEU A 185 14.48 15.90 -33.62
CA LEU A 185 14.78 14.81 -34.56
C LEU A 185 13.69 14.67 -35.64
N SER A 186 12.42 14.77 -35.25
CA SER A 186 11.29 14.71 -36.18
C SER A 186 11.36 15.87 -37.23
N ALA A 187 11.61 17.08 -36.75
CA ALA A 187 11.76 18.25 -37.64
C ALA A 187 12.95 18.11 -38.60
N LEU A 188 14.10 17.63 -38.13
CA LEU A 188 15.26 17.38 -38.98
C LEU A 188 15.00 16.28 -40.02
N ARG A 189 14.28 15.21 -39.67
CA ARG A 189 13.88 14.17 -40.63
C ARG A 189 12.95 14.70 -41.71
N GLU A 190 11.98 15.52 -41.35
CA GLU A 190 11.06 16.15 -42.30
C GLU A 190 11.82 17.10 -43.26
N GLN A 191 12.73 17.91 -42.75
CA GLN A 191 13.59 18.78 -43.58
C GLN A 191 14.47 17.95 -44.52
N ALA A 192 15.08 16.87 -44.06
CA ALA A 192 15.91 16.02 -44.88
C ALA A 192 15.11 15.33 -46.01
N LEU A 193 13.88 14.86 -45.69
CA LEU A 193 13.00 14.28 -46.72
C LEU A 193 12.56 15.32 -47.76
N THR A 194 12.18 16.51 -47.33
CA THR A 194 11.78 17.61 -48.22
C THR A 194 12.92 17.98 -49.18
N ARG A 195 14.13 18.10 -48.67
CA ARG A 195 15.32 18.40 -49.46
C ARG A 195 15.63 17.29 -50.45
N SER A 196 15.56 16.00 -50.03
CA SER A 196 15.78 14.85 -50.92
C SER A 196 14.78 14.82 -52.09
N LEU A 197 13.49 15.11 -51.77
CA LEU A 197 12.44 15.20 -52.80
C LEU A 197 12.67 16.38 -53.78
N GLU A 198 13.11 17.53 -53.30
CA GLU A 198 13.44 18.72 -54.12
C GLU A 198 14.62 18.37 -55.06
N GLU A 199 15.67 17.71 -54.57
CA GLU A 199 16.83 17.27 -55.34
C GLU A 199 16.44 16.26 -56.44
N GLU A 200 15.57 15.28 -56.11
CA GLU A 200 15.06 14.29 -57.07
C GLU A 200 14.17 14.93 -58.15
N LEU A 201 13.28 15.88 -57.73
CA LEU A 201 12.44 16.59 -58.65
C LEU A 201 13.26 17.48 -59.63
N ALA A 202 14.31 18.10 -59.12
CA ALA A 202 15.19 18.93 -59.94
C ALA A 202 16.03 18.07 -60.94
N ALA A 203 16.33 16.84 -60.61
CA ALA A 203 17.07 15.87 -61.47
C ALA A 203 16.18 15.12 -62.46
N ALA A 204 14.85 15.20 -62.31
CA ALA A 204 13.90 14.47 -63.16
C ALA A 204 13.91 15.06 -64.61
N PRO A 205 13.97 14.23 -65.67
CA PRO A 205 13.93 14.68 -67.06
C PRO A 205 12.55 15.30 -67.35
N VAL A 206 12.58 16.51 -67.97
CA VAL A 206 11.36 17.16 -68.47
C VAL A 206 10.76 16.31 -69.58
N LEU A 207 9.63 15.72 -69.34
CA LEU A 207 8.86 15.00 -70.37
C LEU A 207 8.30 16.04 -71.32
N GLY A 208 8.86 16.11 -72.55
CA GLY A 208 8.39 16.92 -73.67
C GLY A 208 7.17 16.32 -74.32
#